data_d1c29448dd613e3b9e98a358a8ae7978
#
_entry.id   d1c29448dd613e3b9e98a358a8ae7978
#
_cell.length_a   1.000
_cell.length_b   1.000
_cell.length_c   1.000
_cell.angle_alpha   90.00
_cell.angle_beta   90.00
_cell.angle_gamma   90.00
#
_symmetry.space_group_name_H-M   'P 1'
#
loop_
_entity.id
_entity.type
_entity.pdbx_description
1 polymer ?
#
loop_
_entity_poly.entity_id
_entity_poly.type
_entity_poly.pdbx_seq_one_letter_code
_entity_poly.pdbx_strand_id
1 'polypeptide(L)'
;MPQMQRQQHAPEQRPGMVWIPGGAFRMGSDVHYPEEAPVRRVEVEGFWIDARPVSNRDFAAFVEATGWVTTAEKPADPADYPGADPTMLAPSSLVFMPTAGPVPLNDIRAWWHYVAGADWRHPYGPDSSLEGLEDHPVVHVSWADVEAYAAWAGAGLPTETEWEYAARGGLDGMIYAWGDAFEPGGKPMAK
;
A
#
# COMPACT_ATOMS: atom_id res chain seq x y z
N MET A 1 -9.55 37.68 -17.51
CA MET A 1 -10.67 36.75 -17.58
C MET A 1 -10.47 35.73 -16.48
N PRO A 2 -11.31 35.67 -15.42
CA PRO A 2 -11.17 34.60 -14.43
C PRO A 2 -11.53 33.28 -15.11
N GLN A 3 -10.64 32.30 -15.08
CA GLN A 3 -10.94 30.93 -15.45
C GLN A 3 -11.99 30.40 -14.46
N MET A 4 -13.20 30.19 -14.97
CA MET A 4 -14.22 29.43 -14.25
C MET A 4 -13.67 28.03 -13.99
N GLN A 5 -13.27 27.77 -12.74
CA GLN A 5 -13.07 26.41 -12.25
C GLN A 5 -14.41 25.67 -12.50
N ARG A 6 -14.40 24.72 -13.42
CA ARG A 6 -15.50 23.77 -13.57
C ARG A 6 -15.57 23.01 -12.24
N GLN A 7 -16.59 23.29 -11.44
CA GLN A 7 -16.93 22.45 -10.30
C GLN A 7 -17.29 21.07 -10.86
N GLN A 8 -16.35 20.14 -10.76
CA GLN A 8 -16.64 18.75 -11.05
C GLN A 8 -17.57 18.26 -9.94
N HIS A 9 -18.85 18.07 -10.26
CA HIS A 9 -19.79 17.44 -9.34
C HIS A 9 -19.33 16.01 -9.09
N ALA A 10 -19.28 15.62 -7.81
CA ALA A 10 -19.02 14.23 -7.45
C ALA A 10 -20.07 13.34 -8.14
N PRO A 11 -19.66 12.28 -8.84
CA PRO A 11 -20.60 11.30 -9.38
C PRO A 11 -21.32 10.55 -8.26
N GLU A 12 -22.22 9.64 -8.63
CA GLU A 12 -22.98 8.84 -7.67
C GLU A 12 -22.10 8.21 -6.59
N GLN A 13 -22.54 8.30 -5.33
CA GLN A 13 -21.76 7.92 -4.17
C GLN A 13 -21.40 6.43 -4.19
N ARG A 14 -20.12 6.11 -3.97
CA ARG A 14 -19.62 4.74 -3.85
C ARG A 14 -19.36 4.41 -2.36
N PRO A 15 -20.01 3.39 -1.80
CA PRO A 15 -19.79 3.01 -0.41
C PRO A 15 -18.30 2.70 -0.13
N GLY A 16 -17.76 3.21 0.97
CA GLY A 16 -16.38 2.99 1.38
C GLY A 16 -15.33 3.83 0.66
N MET A 17 -15.70 4.52 -0.43
CA MET A 17 -14.79 5.35 -1.22
C MET A 17 -14.99 6.84 -0.96
N VAL A 18 -13.95 7.61 -1.22
CA VAL A 18 -13.95 9.09 -1.19
C VAL A 18 -13.73 9.61 -2.60
N TRP A 19 -14.54 10.59 -3.00
CA TRP A 19 -14.34 11.30 -4.26
C TRP A 19 -13.21 12.32 -4.11
N ILE A 20 -12.18 12.18 -4.93
CA ILE A 20 -11.10 13.15 -5.07
C ILE A 20 -11.40 13.99 -6.30
N PRO A 21 -11.75 15.28 -6.15
CA PRO A 21 -11.97 16.14 -7.32
C PRO A 21 -10.65 16.35 -8.06
N GLY A 22 -10.73 16.33 -9.38
CA GLY A 22 -9.55 16.55 -10.23
C GLY A 22 -8.94 17.94 -10.05
N GLY A 23 -7.70 18.07 -10.46
CA GLY A 23 -6.96 19.33 -10.35
C GLY A 23 -5.54 19.20 -10.87
N ALA A 24 -4.74 20.25 -10.67
CA ALA A 24 -3.34 20.25 -11.02
C ALA A 24 -2.47 20.46 -9.79
N PHE A 25 -1.36 19.73 -9.69
CA PHE A 25 -0.44 19.79 -8.56
C PHE A 25 1.03 19.62 -8.99
N ARG A 26 1.94 19.86 -8.10
CA ARG A 26 3.37 19.61 -8.26
C ARG A 26 3.68 18.20 -7.76
N MET A 27 3.92 17.29 -8.69
CA MET A 27 4.24 15.89 -8.43
C MET A 27 5.75 15.71 -8.29
N GLY A 28 6.15 14.86 -7.36
CA GLY A 28 7.55 14.51 -7.12
C GLY A 28 8.26 15.45 -6.15
N SER A 29 9.56 15.27 -6.02
CA SER A 29 10.43 16.03 -5.11
C SER A 29 11.83 16.15 -5.70
N ASP A 30 12.45 17.34 -5.54
CA ASP A 30 13.85 17.58 -5.90
C ASP A 30 14.79 17.44 -4.67
N VAL A 31 14.24 17.10 -3.49
CA VAL A 31 14.98 17.10 -2.21
C VAL A 31 14.97 15.76 -1.47
N HIS A 32 14.27 14.74 -2.00
CA HIS A 32 14.24 13.39 -1.44
C HIS A 32 15.05 12.40 -2.30
N TYR A 33 14.41 11.37 -2.83
CA TYR A 33 15.08 10.37 -3.65
C TYR A 33 15.25 10.85 -5.11
N PRO A 34 16.35 10.49 -5.77
CA PRO A 34 16.58 10.87 -7.17
C PRO A 34 15.45 10.47 -8.13
N GLU A 35 14.77 9.38 -7.84
CA GLU A 35 13.66 8.84 -8.63
C GLU A 35 12.41 9.72 -8.60
N GLU A 36 12.27 10.57 -7.59
CA GLU A 36 11.17 11.50 -7.44
C GLU A 36 11.35 12.77 -8.28
N ALA A 37 12.59 13.06 -8.69
CA ALA A 37 12.94 14.25 -9.46
C ALA A 37 12.74 14.03 -10.98
N PRO A 38 12.50 15.10 -11.74
CA PRO A 38 12.26 16.47 -11.30
C PRO A 38 10.81 16.70 -10.86
N VAL A 39 10.59 17.69 -10.01
CA VAL A 39 9.23 18.19 -9.73
C VAL A 39 8.57 18.63 -11.03
N ARG A 40 7.37 18.13 -11.30
CA ARG A 40 6.61 18.46 -12.49
C ARG A 40 5.16 18.81 -12.17
N ARG A 41 4.58 19.74 -12.94
CA ARG A 41 3.15 20.05 -12.83
C ARG A 41 2.35 19.02 -13.63
N VAL A 42 1.41 18.36 -12.96
CA VAL A 42 0.56 17.30 -13.54
C VAL A 42 -0.91 17.66 -13.30
N GLU A 43 -1.76 17.32 -14.27
CA GLU A 43 -3.21 17.41 -14.13
C GLU A 43 -3.78 16.02 -13.87
N VAL A 44 -4.75 15.95 -12.97
CA VAL A 44 -5.45 14.71 -12.58
C VAL A 44 -6.94 14.92 -12.79
N GLU A 45 -7.60 13.97 -13.42
CA GLU A 45 -9.06 13.94 -13.46
C GLU A 45 -9.63 13.52 -12.09
N GLY A 46 -10.90 13.81 -11.83
CA GLY A 46 -11.53 13.36 -10.58
C GLY A 46 -11.72 11.84 -10.56
N PHE A 47 -11.48 11.23 -9.42
CA PHE A 47 -11.56 9.78 -9.23
C PHE A 47 -12.06 9.39 -7.85
N TRP A 48 -12.51 8.14 -7.72
CA TRP A 48 -12.84 7.53 -6.45
C TRP A 48 -11.65 6.75 -5.92
N ILE A 49 -11.36 6.88 -4.61
CA ILE A 49 -10.34 6.09 -3.92
C ILE A 49 -10.93 5.52 -2.64
N ASP A 50 -10.52 4.33 -2.25
CA ASP A 50 -10.89 3.75 -0.98
C ASP A 50 -10.43 4.63 0.18
N ALA A 51 -11.30 4.85 1.17
CA ALA A 51 -11.01 5.67 2.34
C ALA A 51 -9.99 5.01 3.28
N ARG A 52 -9.75 3.70 3.14
CA ARG A 52 -8.87 2.88 3.96
C ARG A 52 -8.22 1.81 3.10
N PRO A 53 -7.06 1.28 3.53
CA PRO A 53 -6.49 0.08 2.93
C PRO A 53 -7.49 -1.08 2.97
N VAL A 54 -7.39 -2.01 2.01
CA VAL A 54 -8.18 -3.25 1.99
C VAL A 54 -7.95 -4.01 3.30
N SER A 55 -9.04 -4.31 4.02
CA SER A 55 -8.97 -5.03 5.29
C SER A 55 -8.86 -6.54 5.10
N ASN A 56 -8.44 -7.25 6.16
CA ASN A 56 -8.46 -8.71 6.18
C ASN A 56 -9.86 -9.25 5.91
N ARG A 57 -10.90 -8.61 6.41
CA ARG A 57 -12.31 -8.94 6.18
C ARG A 57 -12.68 -8.85 4.70
N ASP A 58 -12.30 -7.74 4.04
CA ASP A 58 -12.60 -7.53 2.62
C ASP A 58 -11.86 -8.53 1.74
N PHE A 59 -10.60 -8.79 2.06
CA PHE A 59 -9.78 -9.76 1.34
C PHE A 59 -10.27 -11.20 1.55
N ALA A 60 -10.75 -11.53 2.75
CA ALA A 60 -11.37 -12.83 3.03
C ALA A 60 -12.62 -13.05 2.17
N ALA A 61 -13.48 -12.03 2.01
CA ALA A 61 -14.66 -12.13 1.14
C ALA A 61 -14.26 -12.37 -0.33
N PHE A 62 -13.20 -11.74 -0.82
CA PHE A 62 -12.64 -12.00 -2.14
C PHE A 62 -12.19 -13.47 -2.30
N VAL A 63 -11.42 -13.96 -1.32
CA VAL A 63 -10.91 -15.33 -1.36
C VAL A 63 -12.05 -16.35 -1.26
N GLU A 64 -13.05 -16.11 -0.43
CA GLU A 64 -14.24 -16.96 -0.32
C GLU A 64 -15.02 -17.02 -1.65
N ALA A 65 -15.18 -15.87 -2.31
CA ALA A 65 -15.91 -15.77 -3.57
C ALA A 65 -15.18 -16.39 -4.76
N THR A 66 -13.85 -16.38 -4.77
CA THR A 66 -13.05 -16.75 -5.94
C THR A 66 -12.22 -18.03 -5.79
N GLY A 67 -11.95 -18.45 -4.56
CA GLY A 67 -10.98 -19.51 -4.27
C GLY A 67 -9.53 -19.10 -4.55
N TRP A 68 -9.24 -17.78 -4.55
CA TRP A 68 -7.89 -17.29 -4.84
C TRP A 68 -6.87 -17.82 -3.84
N VAL A 69 -5.71 -18.25 -4.35
CA VAL A 69 -4.55 -18.65 -3.54
C VAL A 69 -3.45 -17.63 -3.78
N THR A 70 -3.01 -16.96 -2.72
CA THR A 70 -2.01 -15.89 -2.80
C THR A 70 -0.62 -16.42 -3.14
N THR A 71 0.25 -15.50 -3.55
CA THR A 71 1.65 -15.85 -3.84
C THR A 71 2.37 -16.42 -2.61
N ALA A 72 2.11 -15.89 -1.43
CA ALA A 72 2.70 -16.37 -0.17
C ALA A 72 2.25 -17.80 0.22
N GLU A 73 1.08 -18.24 -0.26
CA GLU A 73 0.55 -19.59 -0.03
C GLU A 73 1.10 -20.64 -1.02
N LYS A 74 1.89 -20.23 -2.03
CA LYS A 74 2.46 -21.10 -3.06
C LYS A 74 3.96 -21.28 -2.84
N PRO A 75 4.50 -22.49 -3.11
CA PRO A 75 5.95 -22.65 -3.19
C PRO A 75 6.52 -21.82 -4.35
N ALA A 76 7.71 -21.24 -4.16
CA ALA A 76 8.42 -20.56 -5.23
C ALA A 76 8.91 -21.58 -6.28
N ASP A 77 8.90 -21.17 -7.57
CA ASP A 77 9.42 -22.03 -8.64
C ASP A 77 10.97 -22.11 -8.52
N PRO A 78 11.56 -23.30 -8.36
CA PRO A 78 13.00 -23.47 -8.34
C PRO A 78 13.71 -22.90 -9.58
N ALA A 79 13.04 -22.82 -10.71
CA ALA A 79 13.60 -22.26 -11.94
C ALA A 79 13.88 -20.75 -11.84
N ASP A 80 13.09 -20.03 -11.03
CA ASP A 80 13.25 -18.59 -10.80
C ASP A 80 14.37 -18.29 -9.78
N TYR A 81 14.82 -19.31 -9.02
CA TYR A 81 15.80 -19.18 -7.94
C TYR A 81 16.91 -20.24 -8.04
N PRO A 82 17.74 -20.19 -9.09
CA PRO A 82 18.80 -21.19 -9.30
C PRO A 82 19.79 -21.25 -8.12
N GLY A 83 19.94 -22.43 -7.52
CA GLY A 83 20.86 -22.64 -6.40
C GLY A 83 20.33 -22.23 -5.02
N ALA A 84 19.06 -21.83 -4.92
CA ALA A 84 18.43 -21.61 -3.61
C ALA A 84 18.30 -22.92 -2.81
N ASP A 85 18.41 -22.82 -1.50
CA ASP A 85 18.08 -23.93 -0.60
C ASP A 85 16.59 -24.29 -0.80
N PRO A 86 16.25 -25.58 -1.05
CA PRO A 86 14.86 -26.01 -1.23
C PRO A 86 13.94 -25.62 -0.07
N THR A 87 14.44 -25.50 1.16
CA THR A 87 13.65 -25.07 2.32
C THR A 87 13.21 -23.62 2.23
N MET A 88 13.93 -22.77 1.48
CA MET A 88 13.57 -21.37 1.22
C MET A 88 12.53 -21.21 0.13
N LEU A 89 12.20 -22.30 -0.59
CA LEU A 89 11.18 -22.28 -1.65
C LEU A 89 9.78 -22.65 -1.12
N ALA A 90 9.67 -23.04 0.14
CA ALA A 90 8.39 -23.32 0.77
C ALA A 90 7.51 -22.06 0.81
N PRO A 91 6.15 -22.19 0.82
CA PRO A 91 5.24 -21.07 1.05
C PRO A 91 5.67 -20.26 2.27
N SER A 92 5.84 -18.95 2.10
CA SER A 92 6.45 -18.09 3.13
C SER A 92 6.34 -16.61 2.79
N SER A 93 6.58 -15.77 3.78
CA SER A 93 6.67 -14.33 3.58
C SER A 93 7.62 -13.69 4.59
N LEU A 94 7.94 -12.40 4.35
CA LEU A 94 8.73 -11.58 5.27
C LEU A 94 7.84 -11.05 6.38
N VAL A 95 8.21 -11.34 7.63
CA VAL A 95 7.52 -10.88 8.84
C VAL A 95 8.39 -9.86 9.58
N PHE A 96 7.81 -8.70 9.90
CA PHE A 96 8.47 -7.73 10.76
C PHE A 96 8.44 -8.21 12.21
N MET A 97 9.60 -8.32 12.82
CA MET A 97 9.76 -8.66 14.22
C MET A 97 10.48 -7.53 14.96
N PRO A 98 9.80 -6.85 15.91
CA PRO A 98 10.42 -5.80 16.70
C PRO A 98 11.67 -6.31 17.41
N THR A 99 12.76 -5.54 17.34
CA THR A 99 13.98 -5.85 18.06
C THR A 99 13.85 -5.47 19.54
N ALA A 100 14.56 -6.18 20.43
CA ALA A 100 14.57 -5.90 21.87
C ALA A 100 15.28 -4.58 22.22
N GLY A 101 16.00 -3.98 21.31
CA GLY A 101 16.75 -2.72 21.48
C GLY A 101 17.30 -2.21 20.14
N PRO A 102 18.06 -1.11 20.16
CA PRO A 102 18.66 -0.54 18.95
C PRO A 102 19.56 -1.55 18.23
N VAL A 103 19.42 -1.63 16.91
CA VAL A 103 20.25 -2.48 16.03
C VAL A 103 20.86 -1.64 14.90
N PRO A 104 22.00 -2.07 14.31
CA PRO A 104 22.53 -1.43 13.11
C PRO A 104 21.52 -1.49 11.96
N LEU A 105 21.28 -0.35 11.29
CA LEU A 105 20.30 -0.25 10.20
C LEU A 105 20.82 -0.74 8.83
N ASN A 106 22.02 -1.26 8.76
CA ASN A 106 22.64 -1.78 7.54
C ASN A 106 22.35 -3.27 7.28
N ASP A 107 21.63 -3.95 8.17
CA ASP A 107 21.19 -5.33 7.99
C ASP A 107 19.70 -5.47 8.32
N ILE A 108 18.90 -5.48 7.28
CA ILE A 108 17.42 -5.58 7.40
C ILE A 108 16.96 -6.90 8.05
N ARG A 109 17.79 -7.94 8.05
CA ARG A 109 17.49 -9.23 8.69
C ARG A 109 17.39 -9.13 10.20
N ALA A 110 17.83 -8.03 10.80
CA ALA A 110 17.65 -7.78 12.22
C ALA A 110 16.18 -7.63 12.63
N TRP A 111 15.30 -7.25 11.69
CA TRP A 111 13.86 -7.02 11.95
C TRP A 111 12.91 -7.58 10.88
N TRP A 112 13.42 -8.01 9.71
CA TRP A 112 12.66 -8.75 8.72
C TRP A 112 13.09 -10.20 8.68
N HIS A 113 12.16 -11.11 9.01
CA HIS A 113 12.43 -12.54 9.04
C HIS A 113 11.61 -13.24 7.96
N TYR A 114 12.27 -14.13 7.20
CA TYR A 114 11.58 -14.99 6.24
C TYR A 114 10.96 -16.15 7.01
N VAL A 115 9.63 -16.22 7.08
CA VAL A 115 8.89 -17.15 7.93
C VAL A 115 8.07 -18.09 7.05
N ALA A 116 8.36 -19.39 7.13
CA ALA A 116 7.58 -20.43 6.45
C ALA A 116 6.17 -20.47 7.02
N GLY A 117 5.16 -20.56 6.13
CA GLY A 117 3.75 -20.55 6.50
C GLY A 117 3.19 -19.19 6.92
N ALA A 118 3.97 -18.10 6.78
CA ALA A 118 3.43 -16.76 6.90
C ALA A 118 2.69 -16.39 5.61
N ASP A 119 1.43 -16.03 5.73
CA ASP A 119 0.52 -15.62 4.66
C ASP A 119 -0.49 -14.61 5.19
N TRP A 120 -1.46 -14.20 4.38
CA TRP A 120 -2.47 -13.23 4.78
C TRP A 120 -3.39 -13.71 5.92
N ARG A 121 -3.59 -15.04 6.10
CA ARG A 121 -4.35 -15.64 7.23
C ARG A 121 -3.51 -15.83 8.48
N HIS A 122 -2.19 -15.96 8.29
CA HIS A 122 -1.21 -16.27 9.32
C HIS A 122 -0.09 -15.20 9.30
N PRO A 123 -0.40 -13.94 9.69
CA PRO A 123 0.49 -12.80 9.46
C PRO A 123 1.84 -12.86 10.19
N TYR A 124 1.93 -13.68 11.22
CA TYR A 124 3.18 -13.89 11.97
C TYR A 124 3.72 -15.33 11.86
N GLY A 125 3.20 -16.12 10.94
CA GLY A 125 3.54 -17.53 10.76
C GLY A 125 2.40 -18.47 11.15
N PRO A 126 2.57 -19.80 10.98
CA PRO A 126 1.49 -20.79 10.99
C PRO A 126 0.69 -20.87 12.30
N ASP A 127 1.28 -20.44 13.42
CA ASP A 127 0.62 -20.44 14.73
C ASP A 127 -0.17 -19.14 15.01
N SER A 128 -0.19 -18.20 14.07
CA SER A 128 -0.95 -16.95 14.17
C SER A 128 -2.29 -17.02 13.43
N SER A 129 -3.20 -16.09 13.74
CA SER A 129 -4.51 -15.99 13.12
C SER A 129 -4.91 -14.53 12.91
N LEU A 130 -6.05 -14.32 12.25
CA LEU A 130 -6.65 -13.00 12.05
C LEU A 130 -7.61 -12.59 13.17
N GLU A 131 -7.71 -13.36 14.26
CA GLU A 131 -8.61 -13.05 15.37
C GLU A 131 -8.27 -11.67 15.97
N GLY A 132 -9.24 -10.74 15.93
CA GLY A 132 -9.05 -9.35 16.37
C GLY A 132 -8.31 -8.46 15.37
N LEU A 133 -7.95 -8.97 14.19
CA LEU A 133 -7.28 -8.26 13.11
C LEU A 133 -8.16 -8.09 11.86
N GLU A 134 -9.46 -8.38 11.94
CA GLU A 134 -10.37 -8.41 10.81
C GLU A 134 -10.43 -7.08 10.04
N ASP A 135 -10.37 -5.97 10.78
CA ASP A 135 -10.42 -4.61 10.22
C ASP A 135 -9.03 -3.99 10.02
N HIS A 136 -7.95 -4.76 10.25
CA HIS A 136 -6.58 -4.36 9.92
C HIS A 136 -6.31 -4.54 8.42
N PRO A 137 -5.36 -3.78 7.85
CA PRO A 137 -4.93 -3.97 6.46
C PRO A 137 -4.44 -5.39 6.22
N VAL A 138 -4.84 -5.98 5.08
CA VAL A 138 -4.29 -7.26 4.65
C VAL A 138 -2.79 -7.12 4.33
N VAL A 139 -2.01 -8.13 4.72
CA VAL A 139 -0.56 -8.20 4.50
C VAL A 139 -0.19 -9.48 3.75
N HIS A 140 1.07 -9.61 3.36
CA HIS A 140 1.61 -10.77 2.62
C HIS A 140 0.93 -11.03 1.28
N VAL A 141 0.55 -9.95 0.59
CA VAL A 141 -0.05 -9.96 -0.74
C VAL A 141 0.95 -9.44 -1.77
N SER A 142 1.05 -10.11 -2.90
CA SER A 142 1.86 -9.70 -4.03
C SER A 142 1.10 -8.75 -4.95
N TRP A 143 1.79 -8.20 -5.96
CA TRP A 143 1.16 -7.43 -7.01
C TRP A 143 0.02 -8.20 -7.70
N ALA A 144 0.24 -9.47 -8.04
CA ALA A 144 -0.77 -10.31 -8.68
C ALA A 144 -2.02 -10.50 -7.79
N ASP A 145 -1.83 -10.64 -6.47
CA ASP A 145 -2.93 -10.76 -5.52
C ASP A 145 -3.75 -9.48 -5.45
N VAL A 146 -3.08 -8.32 -5.45
CA VAL A 146 -3.72 -7.00 -5.41
C VAL A 146 -4.49 -6.72 -6.70
N GLU A 147 -3.92 -7.04 -7.88
CA GLU A 147 -4.62 -6.92 -9.16
C GLU A 147 -5.86 -7.79 -9.24
N ALA A 148 -5.77 -9.04 -8.78
CA ALA A 148 -6.90 -9.96 -8.75
C ALA A 148 -8.02 -9.47 -7.83
N TYR A 149 -7.68 -8.97 -6.64
CA TYR A 149 -8.63 -8.34 -5.73
C TYR A 149 -9.31 -7.12 -6.38
N ALA A 150 -8.52 -6.21 -6.94
CA ALA A 150 -9.05 -4.99 -7.57
C ALA A 150 -10.03 -5.32 -8.71
N ALA A 151 -9.68 -6.27 -9.56
CA ALA A 151 -10.55 -6.73 -10.65
C ALA A 151 -11.86 -7.34 -10.13
N TRP A 152 -11.80 -8.17 -9.09
CA TRP A 152 -12.99 -8.74 -8.44
C TRP A 152 -13.88 -7.65 -7.82
N ALA A 153 -13.29 -6.66 -7.17
CA ALA A 153 -14.00 -5.54 -6.56
C ALA A 153 -14.57 -4.53 -7.59
N GLY A 154 -14.33 -4.74 -8.88
CA GLY A 154 -14.73 -3.80 -9.94
C GLY A 154 -14.01 -2.45 -9.86
N ALA A 155 -12.78 -2.47 -9.39
CA ALA A 155 -11.89 -1.32 -9.21
C ALA A 155 -10.56 -1.54 -9.95
N GLY A 156 -9.66 -0.57 -9.84
CA GLY A 156 -8.29 -0.65 -10.32
C GLY A 156 -7.33 -0.12 -9.27
N LEU A 157 -6.04 -0.35 -9.46
CA LEU A 157 -5.03 0.31 -8.67
C LEU A 157 -4.93 1.78 -9.09
N PRO A 158 -4.75 2.72 -8.16
CA PRO A 158 -4.47 4.10 -8.51
C PRO A 158 -3.14 4.18 -9.28
N THR A 159 -3.08 5.08 -10.22
CA THR A 159 -1.80 5.46 -10.82
C THR A 159 -0.93 6.18 -9.77
N GLU A 160 0.37 6.23 -10.01
CA GLU A 160 1.30 7.00 -9.18
C GLU A 160 0.83 8.45 -8.98
N THR A 161 0.34 9.07 -10.05
CA THR A 161 -0.15 10.44 -10.05
C THR A 161 -1.42 10.61 -9.21
N GLU A 162 -2.38 9.72 -9.34
CA GLU A 162 -3.61 9.72 -8.54
C GLU A 162 -3.31 9.50 -7.06
N TRP A 163 -2.42 8.54 -6.76
CA TRP A 163 -2.05 8.23 -5.40
C TRP A 163 -1.36 9.40 -4.71
N GLU A 164 -0.35 10.02 -5.35
CA GLU A 164 0.36 11.17 -4.78
C GLU A 164 -0.58 12.37 -4.63
N TYR A 165 -1.44 12.62 -5.63
CA TYR A 165 -2.43 13.69 -5.56
C TYR A 165 -3.38 13.54 -4.37
N ALA A 166 -3.92 12.34 -4.16
CA ALA A 166 -4.78 12.04 -3.03
C ALA A 166 -4.03 12.17 -1.69
N ALA A 167 -2.80 11.63 -1.59
CA ALA A 167 -1.98 11.69 -0.39
C ALA A 167 -1.62 13.12 0.04
N ARG A 168 -1.45 14.04 -0.92
CA ARG A 168 -1.18 15.45 -0.62
C ARG A 168 -2.39 16.19 -0.04
N GLY A 169 -3.61 15.70 -0.21
CA GLY A 169 -4.81 16.27 0.40
C GLY A 169 -5.02 17.77 0.11
N GLY A 170 -4.57 18.26 -1.05
CA GLY A 170 -4.62 19.67 -1.45
C GLY A 170 -3.43 20.52 -0.98
N LEU A 171 -2.45 19.96 -0.26
CA LEU A 171 -1.23 20.63 0.16
C LEU A 171 -0.16 20.62 -0.95
N ASP A 172 -0.42 21.36 -2.02
CA ASP A 172 0.45 21.39 -3.19
C ASP A 172 1.85 21.94 -2.86
N GLY A 173 2.87 21.12 -3.13
CA GLY A 173 4.29 21.46 -3.00
C GLY A 173 4.83 21.51 -1.57
N MET A 174 4.08 21.03 -0.58
CA MET A 174 4.59 20.80 0.76
C MET A 174 5.51 19.60 0.81
N ILE A 175 6.45 19.58 1.76
CA ILE A 175 7.44 18.50 1.90
C ILE A 175 6.75 17.19 2.31
N TYR A 176 5.81 17.28 3.26
CA TYR A 176 5.05 16.11 3.78
C TYR A 176 3.57 16.23 3.45
N ALA A 177 2.85 15.12 3.53
CA ALA A 177 1.40 15.07 3.38
C ALA A 177 0.62 15.91 4.43
N TRP A 178 1.29 16.39 5.46
CA TRP A 178 0.73 17.26 6.52
C TRP A 178 1.34 18.67 6.55
N GLY A 179 2.24 19.04 5.63
CA GLY A 179 2.87 20.36 5.53
C GLY A 179 4.39 20.31 5.45
N ASP A 180 5.06 21.42 5.79
CA ASP A 180 6.52 21.52 5.66
C ASP A 180 7.30 21.11 6.92
N ALA A 181 6.65 21.09 8.09
CA ALA A 181 7.32 20.72 9.34
C ALA A 181 7.25 19.22 9.60
N PHE A 182 8.39 18.56 9.85
CA PHE A 182 8.43 17.12 10.19
C PHE A 182 7.60 16.83 11.44
N GLU A 183 7.78 17.65 12.48
CA GLU A 183 7.02 17.55 13.76
C GLU A 183 6.33 18.89 14.05
N PRO A 184 5.17 19.18 13.46
CA PRO A 184 4.46 20.43 13.70
C PRO A 184 4.06 20.57 15.18
N GLY A 185 4.57 21.63 15.82
CA GLY A 185 4.36 21.85 17.26
C GLY A 185 4.93 20.76 18.16
N GLY A 186 5.97 20.05 17.72
CA GLY A 186 6.62 18.97 18.46
C GLY A 186 5.79 17.68 18.52
N LYS A 187 4.81 17.51 17.65
CA LYS A 187 3.99 16.30 17.55
C LYS A 187 4.51 15.40 16.43
N PRO A 188 4.87 14.12 16.72
CA PRO A 188 5.18 13.16 15.66
C PRO A 188 3.92 12.89 14.83
N MET A 189 4.03 13.03 13.49
CA MET A 189 2.94 12.85 12.53
C MET A 189 2.98 11.49 11.86
N ALA A 190 4.11 10.78 11.93
CA ALA A 190 4.29 9.43 11.43
C ALA A 190 4.96 8.56 12.51
N LYS A 191 4.73 7.25 12.44
CA LYS A 191 5.38 6.24 13.31
C LYS A 191 6.36 5.42 12.52
#